data_7f01b53ad94dcccc77b2b7de8525aa90
#
_entry.id   7f01b53ad94dcccc77b2b7de8525aa90
#
_cell.length_a   1.000
_cell.length_b   1.000
_cell.length_c   1.000
_cell.angle_alpha   90.00
_cell.angle_beta   90.00
_cell.angle_gamma   90.00
#
_symmetry.space_group_name_H-M   'P 1'
#
loop_
_entity.id
_entity.type
_entity.pdbx_description
1 polymer ?
#
loop_
_entity_poly.entity_id
_entity_poly.type
_entity_poly.pdbx_seq_one_letter_code
_entity_poly.pdbx_strand_id
1 'polypeptide(L)'
;MLDFNWWWAFLALPLPLIVRFLVPEASEPSLAALRVPRLRPEQHNEDRTIKKSKVALASATLIWLALVTAAAQPQWLGEPVSIPNEGREMMLAVDLSGSMKIDDMQLNGRQVNRLTMTKSVVYDFIQRRVGDRLGLILFADTAYVQAPLTYDRETVSTLLSETVIGLVGEQTAIGDAIGLAVKRFDAKDESNNVLILLTDGQNTAGNITPEQAKELAINKGVKIYTIGVGADKMLIQSFFGSRQINPSQELDETMLSDIASSTGGQYFRARNAEELNSIYQQLDTLEPIEGETRKMRPLTALFYYPLAFALLGSVLWIIVAFLKSLFGGMSLKNTDKESVEKQA
;
A
#
# COMPACT_ATOMS: atom_id res chain seq x y z
N MET A 1 20.08 -7.50 -3.93
CA MET A 1 20.89 -8.56 -3.29
C MET A 1 20.17 -9.88 -3.46
N LEU A 2 20.87 -10.96 -3.88
CA LEU A 2 20.24 -12.28 -4.04
C LEU A 2 20.16 -12.97 -2.67
N ASP A 3 19.00 -13.46 -2.31
CA ASP A 3 18.78 -14.20 -1.07
C ASP A 3 17.97 -15.48 -1.36
N PHE A 4 18.09 -16.49 -0.48
CA PHE A 4 17.39 -17.78 -0.60
C PHE A 4 16.47 -17.94 0.59
N ASN A 5 15.16 -17.92 0.34
CA ASN A 5 14.17 -18.06 1.40
C ASN A 5 14.24 -19.44 2.08
N TRP A 6 14.54 -20.49 1.33
CA TRP A 6 14.64 -21.88 1.82
C TRP A 6 16.03 -22.46 1.55
N TRP A 7 17.05 -21.91 2.21
CA TRP A 7 18.44 -22.37 2.07
C TRP A 7 18.62 -23.86 2.41
N TRP A 8 17.78 -24.44 3.28
CA TRP A 8 17.80 -25.86 3.63
C TRP A 8 17.42 -26.79 2.46
N ALA A 9 16.78 -26.28 1.41
CA ALA A 9 16.48 -27.05 0.20
C ALA A 9 17.75 -27.61 -0.47
N PHE A 10 18.91 -26.96 -0.28
CA PHE A 10 20.18 -27.45 -0.78
C PHE A 10 20.65 -28.78 -0.14
N LEU A 11 20.07 -29.16 1.01
CA LEU A 11 20.31 -30.50 1.60
C LEU A 11 19.79 -31.63 0.70
N ALA A 12 18.92 -31.36 -0.24
CA ALA A 12 18.44 -32.32 -1.23
C ALA A 12 19.46 -32.59 -2.37
N LEU A 13 20.50 -31.79 -2.52
CA LEU A 13 21.52 -31.98 -3.57
C LEU A 13 22.14 -33.39 -3.61
N PRO A 14 22.56 -33.99 -2.48
CA PRO A 14 23.16 -35.33 -2.48
C PRO A 14 22.13 -36.46 -2.66
N LEU A 15 20.83 -36.20 -2.63
CA LEU A 15 19.77 -37.22 -2.63
C LEU A 15 19.87 -38.19 -3.83
N PRO A 16 20.14 -37.79 -5.09
CA PRO A 16 20.30 -38.74 -6.19
C PRO A 16 21.51 -39.66 -6.01
N LEU A 17 22.59 -39.18 -5.38
CA LEU A 17 23.77 -39.98 -5.07
C LEU A 17 23.45 -41.00 -3.96
N ILE A 18 22.74 -40.55 -2.91
CA ILE A 18 22.32 -41.41 -1.81
C ILE A 18 21.42 -42.54 -2.33
N VAL A 19 20.43 -42.21 -3.16
CA VAL A 19 19.54 -43.21 -3.79
C VAL A 19 20.34 -44.21 -4.62
N ARG A 20 21.33 -43.73 -5.40
CA ARG A 20 22.16 -44.59 -6.24
C ARG A 20 22.99 -45.58 -5.41
N PHE A 21 23.45 -45.23 -4.22
CA PHE A 21 24.24 -46.09 -3.34
C PHE A 21 23.39 -47.02 -2.47
N LEU A 22 22.18 -46.59 -2.09
CA LEU A 22 21.30 -47.35 -1.18
C LEU A 22 20.37 -48.31 -1.92
N VAL A 23 19.96 -47.97 -3.14
CA VAL A 23 19.04 -48.81 -3.93
C VAL A 23 19.83 -49.75 -4.79
N PRO A 24 19.76 -51.10 -4.55
CA PRO A 24 20.41 -52.09 -5.41
C PRO A 24 19.88 -52.01 -6.83
N GLU A 25 20.72 -52.29 -7.85
CA GLU A 25 20.28 -52.32 -9.24
C GLU A 25 19.17 -53.38 -9.36
N ALA A 26 18.03 -52.97 -9.96
CA ALA A 26 16.94 -53.89 -10.21
C ALA A 26 17.45 -55.01 -11.14
N SER A 27 17.37 -56.25 -10.65
CA SER A 27 17.63 -57.40 -11.47
C SER A 27 16.66 -57.42 -12.65
N GLU A 28 17.15 -57.46 -13.87
CA GLU A 28 16.29 -57.64 -15.05
C GLU A 28 15.41 -58.87 -14.85
N PRO A 29 14.07 -58.79 -15.07
CA PRO A 29 13.25 -59.98 -15.03
C PRO A 29 13.77 -60.93 -16.11
N SER A 30 14.23 -62.10 -15.71
CA SER A 30 14.63 -63.15 -16.64
C SER A 30 13.39 -63.46 -17.48
N LEU A 31 13.35 -62.92 -18.69
CA LEU A 31 12.34 -63.30 -19.66
C LEU A 31 12.47 -64.81 -19.84
N ALA A 32 11.39 -65.53 -19.54
CA ALA A 32 11.35 -67.00 -19.70
C ALA A 32 11.81 -67.32 -21.12
N ALA A 33 13.00 -67.89 -21.23
CA ALA A 33 13.57 -68.25 -22.53
C ALA A 33 12.69 -69.34 -23.15
N LEU A 34 11.99 -69.02 -24.24
CA LEU A 34 11.30 -69.98 -25.05
C LEU A 34 12.38 -70.98 -25.57
N ARG A 35 12.39 -72.20 -25.05
CA ARG A 35 13.21 -73.26 -25.62
C ARG A 35 12.68 -73.66 -26.98
N VAL A 36 13.28 -73.13 -28.04
CA VAL A 36 12.97 -73.53 -29.43
C VAL A 36 13.98 -74.62 -29.83
N PRO A 37 13.55 -75.83 -30.05
CA PRO A 37 14.48 -76.93 -30.41
C PRO A 37 14.79 -76.80 -31.90
N ARG A 38 15.94 -76.35 -32.27
CA ARG A 38 16.57 -76.29 -33.61
C ARG A 38 16.94 -74.86 -34.14
N LEU A 39 17.53 -74.06 -33.33
CA LEU A 39 18.34 -72.96 -33.88
C LEU A 39 19.77 -73.18 -33.47
N ARG A 40 20.70 -73.18 -34.44
CA ARG A 40 22.12 -73.14 -34.16
C ARG A 40 22.43 -71.98 -33.25
N PRO A 41 23.31 -72.09 -32.22
CA PRO A 41 23.70 -70.97 -31.43
C PRO A 41 24.60 -70.08 -32.29
N GLU A 42 23.96 -69.09 -32.98
CA GLU A 42 24.72 -67.92 -33.37
C GLU A 42 25.13 -67.24 -32.08
N GLN A 43 26.39 -66.94 -31.97
CA GLN A 43 27.00 -66.23 -30.87
C GLN A 43 26.33 -64.86 -30.75
N HIS A 44 25.22 -64.82 -30.02
CA HIS A 44 24.66 -63.56 -29.63
C HIS A 44 25.61 -62.98 -28.60
N ASN A 45 26.38 -61.99 -28.98
CA ASN A 45 27.17 -61.17 -28.10
C ASN A 45 26.26 -60.62 -27.01
N GLU A 46 26.22 -61.30 -25.86
CA GLU A 46 25.47 -60.88 -24.66
C GLU A 46 26.06 -59.66 -23.96
N ASP A 47 26.84 -58.85 -24.65
CA ASP A 47 27.33 -57.58 -24.15
C ASP A 47 26.50 -56.39 -24.67
N ARG A 48 25.18 -56.46 -24.57
CA ARG A 48 24.40 -55.23 -24.50
C ARG A 48 24.47 -54.68 -23.08
N THR A 49 25.65 -54.37 -22.58
CA THR A 49 25.81 -53.41 -21.52
C THR A 49 25.18 -52.09 -22.04
N ILE A 50 24.03 -51.73 -21.49
CA ILE A 50 23.41 -50.41 -21.75
C ILE A 50 24.48 -49.37 -21.37
N LYS A 51 25.23 -48.90 -22.40
CA LYS A 51 26.22 -47.84 -22.20
C LYS A 51 25.45 -46.66 -21.59
N LYS A 52 25.49 -46.55 -20.25
CA LYS A 52 24.87 -45.45 -19.51
C LYS A 52 25.37 -44.18 -20.17
N SER A 53 24.53 -43.53 -20.95
CA SER A 53 24.92 -42.36 -21.74
C SER A 53 25.32 -41.24 -20.76
N LYS A 54 26.61 -40.85 -20.83
CA LYS A 54 27.15 -39.75 -20.00
C LYS A 54 26.30 -38.47 -20.17
N VAL A 55 25.71 -38.28 -21.37
CA VAL A 55 24.82 -37.17 -21.69
C VAL A 55 23.50 -37.27 -20.90
N ALA A 56 22.89 -38.46 -20.78
CA ALA A 56 21.69 -38.66 -20.00
C ALA A 56 21.92 -38.42 -18.50
N LEU A 57 23.06 -38.81 -17.98
CA LEU A 57 23.42 -38.55 -16.59
C LEU A 57 23.65 -37.03 -16.38
N ALA A 58 24.35 -36.35 -17.27
CA ALA A 58 24.61 -34.93 -17.20
C ALA A 58 23.30 -34.10 -17.29
N SER A 59 22.38 -34.49 -18.20
CA SER A 59 21.08 -33.80 -18.29
C SER A 59 20.21 -33.98 -17.05
N ALA A 60 20.17 -35.19 -16.50
CA ALA A 60 19.44 -35.48 -15.26
C ALA A 60 19.98 -34.69 -14.06
N THR A 61 21.33 -34.60 -13.93
CA THR A 61 21.95 -33.79 -12.87
C THR A 61 21.68 -32.30 -13.02
N LEU A 62 21.69 -31.76 -14.25
CA LEU A 62 21.34 -30.38 -14.52
C LEU A 62 19.89 -30.06 -14.17
N ILE A 63 18.95 -30.94 -14.55
CA ILE A 63 17.53 -30.79 -14.21
C ILE A 63 17.36 -30.82 -12.68
N TRP A 64 18.04 -31.74 -11.99
CA TRP A 64 17.99 -31.85 -10.54
C TRP A 64 18.53 -30.60 -9.85
N LEU A 65 19.67 -30.08 -10.28
CA LEU A 65 20.23 -28.82 -9.78
C LEU A 65 19.24 -27.65 -9.96
N ALA A 66 18.60 -27.56 -11.13
CA ALA A 66 17.61 -26.51 -11.41
C ALA A 66 16.36 -26.65 -10.52
N LEU A 67 15.90 -27.89 -10.24
CA LEU A 67 14.77 -28.14 -9.32
C LEU A 67 15.11 -27.75 -7.88
N VAL A 68 16.29 -28.13 -7.40
CA VAL A 68 16.73 -27.78 -6.04
C VAL A 68 16.92 -26.26 -5.91
N THR A 69 17.49 -25.59 -6.90
CA THR A 69 17.60 -24.12 -6.89
C THR A 69 16.23 -23.44 -6.95
N ALA A 70 15.26 -23.98 -7.70
CA ALA A 70 13.88 -23.49 -7.69
C ALA A 70 13.22 -23.67 -6.31
N ALA A 71 13.41 -24.84 -5.68
CA ALA A 71 12.89 -25.14 -4.36
C ALA A 71 13.51 -24.25 -3.27
N ALA A 72 14.76 -23.81 -3.44
CA ALA A 72 15.42 -22.88 -2.53
C ALA A 72 14.82 -21.47 -2.58
N GLN A 73 13.87 -21.19 -3.50
CA GLN A 73 13.16 -19.92 -3.68
C GLN A 73 14.11 -18.71 -3.71
N PRO A 74 14.95 -18.59 -4.75
CA PRO A 74 15.79 -17.42 -4.92
C PRO A 74 14.92 -16.16 -5.05
N GLN A 75 15.30 -15.11 -4.29
CA GLN A 75 14.62 -13.82 -4.25
C GLN A 75 15.62 -12.70 -4.47
N TRP A 76 15.20 -11.68 -5.19
CA TRP A 76 15.96 -10.46 -5.33
C TRP A 76 15.44 -9.43 -4.34
N LEU A 77 16.27 -9.05 -3.37
CA LEU A 77 15.98 -7.94 -2.46
C LEU A 77 16.31 -6.63 -3.20
N GLY A 78 15.29 -5.83 -3.44
CA GLY A 78 15.43 -4.47 -3.96
C GLY A 78 16.09 -3.51 -2.95
N GLU A 79 16.25 -2.27 -3.37
CA GLU A 79 16.70 -1.21 -2.47
C GLU A 79 15.65 -0.95 -1.37
N PRO A 80 16.09 -0.64 -0.15
CA PRO A 80 15.17 -0.36 0.94
C PRO A 80 14.37 0.92 0.60
N VAL A 81 13.06 0.76 0.44
CA VAL A 81 12.12 1.88 0.32
C VAL A 81 11.69 2.25 1.74
N SER A 82 11.94 3.50 2.10
CA SER A 82 11.48 4.06 3.38
C SER A 82 9.97 4.25 3.31
N ILE A 83 9.21 3.43 4.01
CA ILE A 83 7.79 3.69 4.24
C ILE A 83 7.72 4.40 5.60
N PRO A 84 7.20 5.63 5.68
CA PRO A 84 6.93 6.27 6.96
C PRO A 84 5.97 5.36 7.73
N ASN A 85 6.39 4.89 8.90
CA ASN A 85 5.67 3.81 9.58
C ASN A 85 4.52 4.30 10.45
N GLU A 86 4.52 5.55 10.85
CA GLU A 86 3.50 6.16 11.69
C GLU A 86 3.44 7.65 11.35
N GLY A 87 2.70 7.95 10.29
CA GLY A 87 2.23 9.30 10.05
C GLY A 87 1.26 9.66 11.18
N ARG A 88 1.20 10.94 11.51
CA ARG A 88 0.23 11.44 12.48
C ARG A 88 -1.17 11.19 11.96
N GLU A 89 -2.06 11.02 12.91
CA GLU A 89 -3.48 11.07 12.64
C GLU A 89 -3.95 12.53 12.78
N MET A 90 -4.28 13.13 11.67
CA MET A 90 -4.72 14.52 11.61
C MET A 90 -6.13 14.61 11.07
N MET A 91 -7.04 15.16 11.89
CA MET A 91 -8.41 15.39 11.49
C MET A 91 -8.62 16.88 11.21
N LEU A 92 -9.15 17.20 10.04
CA LEU A 92 -9.57 18.56 9.68
C LEU A 92 -11.07 18.68 9.93
N ALA A 93 -11.47 19.61 10.79
CA ALA A 93 -12.87 19.95 11.01
C ALA A 93 -13.16 21.32 10.40
N VAL A 94 -14.00 21.34 9.37
CA VAL A 94 -14.31 22.54 8.59
C VAL A 94 -15.77 22.95 8.81
N ASP A 95 -15.96 24.20 9.19
CA ASP A 95 -17.26 24.83 9.37
C ASP A 95 -17.95 25.06 8.03
N LEU A 96 -19.22 24.66 7.92
CA LEU A 96 -20.09 24.91 6.78
C LEU A 96 -21.35 25.74 7.16
N SER A 97 -21.29 26.39 8.31
CA SER A 97 -22.40 27.25 8.79
C SER A 97 -22.70 28.42 7.84
N GLY A 98 -23.82 29.08 8.09
CA GLY A 98 -24.29 30.19 7.25
C GLY A 98 -23.32 31.36 7.19
N SER A 99 -22.56 31.64 8.25
CA SER A 99 -21.55 32.70 8.34
C SER A 99 -20.38 32.51 7.36
N MET A 100 -20.07 31.28 6.97
CA MET A 100 -19.05 30.99 5.95
C MET A 100 -19.38 31.50 4.55
N LYS A 101 -20.62 31.95 4.30
CA LYS A 101 -21.08 32.63 3.04
C LYS A 101 -20.56 34.06 2.91
N ILE A 102 -20.09 34.67 4.01
CA ILE A 102 -19.71 36.10 4.01
C ILE A 102 -18.52 36.32 3.05
N ASP A 103 -18.67 37.24 2.12
CA ASP A 103 -17.63 37.60 1.13
C ASP A 103 -16.71 38.69 1.73
N ASP A 104 -15.98 38.39 2.79
CA ASP A 104 -15.08 39.33 3.47
C ASP A 104 -13.59 38.97 3.25
N MET A 105 -13.33 37.91 2.50
CA MET A 105 -11.98 37.42 2.23
C MET A 105 -11.48 37.83 0.85
N GLN A 106 -10.15 37.87 0.68
CA GLN A 106 -9.50 38.10 -0.61
C GLN A 106 -8.64 36.91 -1.00
N LEU A 107 -8.80 36.43 -2.23
CA LEU A 107 -7.99 35.40 -2.82
C LEU A 107 -7.55 35.86 -4.23
N ASN A 108 -6.25 35.98 -4.47
CA ASN A 108 -5.69 36.44 -5.75
C ASN A 108 -6.29 37.78 -6.24
N GLY A 109 -6.52 38.71 -5.31
CA GLY A 109 -7.10 40.06 -5.61
C GLY A 109 -8.60 40.06 -5.91
N ARG A 110 -9.29 38.92 -5.74
CA ARG A 110 -10.76 38.83 -5.87
C ARG A 110 -11.38 38.60 -4.50
N GLN A 111 -12.52 39.25 -4.28
CA GLN A 111 -13.33 39.02 -3.10
C GLN A 111 -14.02 37.66 -3.21
N VAL A 112 -13.91 36.85 -2.17
CA VAL A 112 -14.47 35.49 -2.09
C VAL A 112 -15.08 35.27 -0.71
N ASN A 113 -15.95 34.28 -0.58
CA ASN A 113 -16.47 33.88 0.71
C ASN A 113 -15.42 33.10 1.52
N ARG A 114 -15.64 33.01 2.85
CA ARG A 114 -14.75 32.38 3.81
C ARG A 114 -14.50 30.91 3.45
N LEU A 115 -15.51 30.13 3.05
CA LEU A 115 -15.37 28.74 2.67
C LEU A 115 -14.47 28.57 1.44
N THR A 116 -14.65 29.39 0.40
CA THR A 116 -13.83 29.33 -0.82
C THR A 116 -12.36 29.59 -0.52
N MET A 117 -12.05 30.60 0.32
CA MET A 117 -10.70 30.88 0.76
C MET A 117 -10.13 29.70 1.59
N THR A 118 -10.91 29.20 2.56
CA THR A 118 -10.51 28.06 3.40
C THR A 118 -10.20 26.84 2.56
N LYS A 119 -11.04 26.47 1.59
CA LYS A 119 -10.81 25.34 0.68
C LYS A 119 -9.49 25.47 -0.07
N SER A 120 -9.18 26.65 -0.61
CA SER A 120 -7.95 26.87 -1.37
C SER A 120 -6.71 26.65 -0.52
N VAL A 121 -6.67 27.22 0.69
CA VAL A 121 -5.49 27.11 1.56
C VAL A 121 -5.36 25.72 2.20
N VAL A 122 -6.50 25.13 2.60
CA VAL A 122 -6.49 23.76 3.16
C VAL A 122 -6.12 22.73 2.10
N TYR A 123 -6.49 22.94 0.84
CA TYR A 123 -6.03 22.09 -0.26
C TYR A 123 -4.51 22.04 -0.35
N ASP A 124 -3.84 23.20 -0.34
CA ASP A 124 -2.39 23.29 -0.38
C ASP A 124 -1.74 22.65 0.86
N PHE A 125 -2.36 22.80 2.02
CA PHE A 125 -1.91 22.14 3.25
C PHE A 125 -1.99 20.61 3.12
N ILE A 126 -3.12 20.05 2.69
CA ILE A 126 -3.32 18.61 2.49
C ILE A 126 -2.25 18.05 1.54
N GLN A 127 -1.95 18.75 0.45
CA GLN A 127 -0.95 18.31 -0.53
C GLN A 127 0.47 18.20 0.06
N ARG A 128 0.82 19.06 1.02
CA ARG A 128 2.13 19.01 1.69
C ARG A 128 2.28 17.89 2.72
N ARG A 129 1.18 17.32 3.24
CA ARG A 129 1.18 16.32 4.31
C ARG A 129 1.46 14.89 3.80
N VAL A 130 2.69 14.69 3.30
CA VAL A 130 3.15 13.38 2.84
C VAL A 130 3.44 12.50 4.04
N GLY A 131 2.76 11.36 4.15
CA GLY A 131 2.98 10.39 5.22
C GLY A 131 2.02 10.50 6.40
N ASP A 132 1.22 11.58 6.53
CA ASP A 132 0.17 11.70 7.54
C ASP A 132 -1.12 11.00 7.10
N ARG A 133 -1.87 10.46 8.05
CA ARG A 133 -3.26 10.03 7.85
C ARG A 133 -4.18 11.22 8.06
N LEU A 134 -4.84 11.63 7.00
CA LEU A 134 -5.74 12.78 7.03
C LEU A 134 -7.20 12.31 7.02
N GLY A 135 -8.03 12.95 7.84
CA GLY A 135 -9.47 12.81 7.81
C GLY A 135 -10.15 14.17 7.68
N LEU A 136 -11.40 14.18 7.26
CA LEU A 136 -12.21 15.39 7.09
C LEU A 136 -13.54 15.25 7.81
N ILE A 137 -13.79 16.16 8.72
CA ILE A 137 -15.09 16.36 9.36
C ILE A 137 -15.68 17.67 8.83
N LEU A 138 -16.95 17.66 8.50
CA LEU A 138 -17.71 18.83 8.15
C LEU A 138 -18.78 19.03 9.22
N PHE A 139 -18.99 20.28 9.63
CA PHE A 139 -19.97 20.57 10.67
C PHE A 139 -20.74 21.87 10.42
N ALA A 140 -21.97 21.89 10.86
CA ALA A 140 -22.86 23.04 10.97
C ALA A 140 -23.86 22.75 12.10
N ASP A 141 -25.15 22.48 11.86
CA ASP A 141 -26.10 22.06 12.90
C ASP A 141 -25.67 20.78 13.62
N THR A 142 -24.98 19.91 12.94
CA THR A 142 -24.38 18.66 13.43
C THR A 142 -23.00 18.44 12.80
N ALA A 143 -22.24 17.46 13.28
CA ALA A 143 -20.97 17.08 12.69
C ALA A 143 -21.04 15.70 12.04
N TYR A 144 -20.38 15.52 10.89
CA TYR A 144 -20.24 14.22 10.24
C TYR A 144 -18.87 14.04 9.60
N VAL A 145 -18.45 12.76 9.48
CA VAL A 145 -17.18 12.42 8.83
C VAL A 145 -17.38 12.38 7.33
N GLN A 146 -16.75 13.30 6.61
CA GLN A 146 -16.73 13.33 5.16
C GLN A 146 -15.68 12.39 4.57
N ALA A 147 -14.48 12.35 5.20
CA ALA A 147 -13.44 11.38 4.91
C ALA A 147 -12.91 10.78 6.21
N PRO A 148 -12.85 9.44 6.34
CA PRO A 148 -12.17 8.80 7.44
C PRO A 148 -10.65 9.02 7.32
N LEU A 149 -9.90 8.74 8.39
CA LEU A 149 -8.44 8.82 8.39
C LEU A 149 -7.84 7.93 7.29
N THR A 150 -7.18 8.54 6.31
CA THR A 150 -6.59 7.87 5.14
C THR A 150 -5.27 8.50 4.75
N TYR A 151 -4.39 7.74 4.09
CA TYR A 151 -3.19 8.27 3.44
C TYR A 151 -3.46 8.87 2.05
N ASP A 152 -4.69 8.70 1.53
CA ASP A 152 -5.11 9.22 0.23
C ASP A 152 -5.50 10.70 0.33
N ARG A 153 -4.50 11.57 0.19
CA ARG A 153 -4.65 13.02 0.23
C ARG A 153 -5.48 13.55 -0.93
N GLU A 154 -5.43 12.90 -2.07
CA GLU A 154 -6.17 13.32 -3.26
C GLU A 154 -7.69 13.16 -3.03
N THR A 155 -8.10 12.02 -2.46
CA THR A 155 -9.48 11.80 -2.06
C THR A 155 -9.94 12.84 -1.03
N VAL A 156 -9.14 13.10 0.02
CA VAL A 156 -9.53 14.12 1.04
C VAL A 156 -9.67 15.50 0.44
N SER A 157 -8.74 15.93 -0.43
CA SER A 157 -8.81 17.25 -1.08
C SER A 157 -9.96 17.35 -2.06
N THR A 158 -10.29 16.30 -2.79
CA THR A 158 -11.46 16.24 -3.68
C THR A 158 -12.75 16.39 -2.90
N LEU A 159 -12.92 15.59 -1.84
CA LEU A 159 -14.11 15.68 -0.97
C LEU A 159 -14.26 17.06 -0.31
N LEU A 160 -13.15 17.71 0.08
CA LEU A 160 -13.18 19.09 0.56
C LEU A 160 -13.63 20.07 -0.55
N SER A 161 -13.14 19.91 -1.77
CA SER A 161 -13.48 20.79 -2.89
C SER A 161 -14.96 20.73 -3.26
N GLU A 162 -15.60 19.58 -3.10
CA GLU A 162 -17.01 19.33 -3.41
C GLU A 162 -17.97 19.85 -2.33
N THR A 163 -17.48 20.22 -1.14
CA THR A 163 -18.34 20.69 -0.05
C THR A 163 -19.06 22.00 -0.42
N VAL A 164 -20.27 22.14 0.04
CA VAL A 164 -21.07 23.35 -0.17
C VAL A 164 -21.69 23.82 1.14
N ILE A 165 -21.84 25.13 1.29
CA ILE A 165 -22.46 25.72 2.49
C ILE A 165 -23.93 25.32 2.56
N GLY A 166 -24.39 25.02 3.78
CA GLY A 166 -25.77 24.59 4.02
C GLY A 166 -26.01 23.08 3.80
N LEU A 167 -24.98 22.32 3.48
CA LEU A 167 -25.10 20.84 3.35
C LEU A 167 -25.52 20.19 4.67
N VAL A 168 -25.08 20.74 5.81
CA VAL A 168 -25.26 20.16 7.16
C VAL A 168 -26.13 21.07 8.05
N GLY A 169 -26.57 22.21 7.55
CA GLY A 169 -27.33 23.22 8.29
C GLY A 169 -26.72 24.59 8.19
N GLU A 170 -27.18 25.50 9.03
CA GLU A 170 -26.76 26.93 9.04
C GLU A 170 -26.13 27.38 10.37
N GLN A 171 -26.32 26.60 11.45
CA GLN A 171 -25.77 26.85 12.79
C GLN A 171 -24.36 26.28 12.93
N THR A 172 -23.77 26.30 14.12
CA THR A 172 -22.39 25.91 14.34
C THR A 172 -22.27 25.01 15.56
N ALA A 173 -22.01 23.69 15.37
CA ALA A 173 -21.88 22.68 16.41
C ALA A 173 -20.41 22.33 16.66
N ILE A 174 -19.63 23.21 17.26
CA ILE A 174 -18.20 23.05 17.55
C ILE A 174 -17.96 21.85 18.48
N GLY A 175 -18.78 21.72 19.56
CA GLY A 175 -18.64 20.62 20.50
C GLY A 175 -18.82 19.25 19.83
N ASP A 176 -19.83 19.10 18.98
CA ASP A 176 -20.08 17.86 18.24
C ASP A 176 -18.91 17.53 17.27
N ALA A 177 -18.33 18.52 16.61
CA ALA A 177 -17.18 18.35 15.71
C ALA A 177 -15.95 17.81 16.45
N ILE A 178 -15.62 18.40 17.61
CA ILE A 178 -14.52 17.95 18.47
C ILE A 178 -14.81 16.55 19.00
N GLY A 179 -16.02 16.30 19.55
CA GLY A 179 -16.41 15.00 20.09
C GLY A 179 -16.36 13.88 19.05
N LEU A 180 -16.78 14.20 17.81
CA LEU A 180 -16.71 13.25 16.69
C LEU A 180 -15.27 12.97 16.28
N ALA A 181 -14.39 13.99 16.22
CA ALA A 181 -12.97 13.80 15.94
C ALA A 181 -12.29 12.89 16.97
N VAL A 182 -12.49 13.19 18.26
CA VAL A 182 -11.96 12.38 19.38
C VAL A 182 -12.41 10.92 19.30
N LYS A 183 -13.66 10.70 18.89
CA LYS A 183 -14.20 9.33 18.71
C LYS A 183 -13.58 8.60 17.51
N ARG A 184 -13.11 9.32 16.51
CA ARG A 184 -12.58 8.76 15.26
C ARG A 184 -11.10 8.46 15.29
N PHE A 185 -10.35 9.07 16.20
CA PHE A 185 -8.96 8.71 16.42
C PHE A 185 -8.85 7.29 16.98
N ASP A 186 -7.93 6.52 16.45
CA ASP A 186 -7.65 5.17 16.96
C ASP A 186 -7.08 5.25 18.38
N ALA A 187 -7.56 4.38 19.27
CA ALA A 187 -7.11 4.32 20.67
C ALA A 187 -5.72 3.67 20.83
N LYS A 188 -4.82 3.81 19.86
CA LYS A 188 -3.43 3.35 20.00
C LYS A 188 -2.66 4.34 20.85
N ASP A 189 -2.02 3.84 21.90
CA ASP A 189 -1.33 4.64 22.94
C ASP A 189 -0.16 5.50 22.43
N GLU A 190 0.21 5.43 21.14
CA GLU A 190 1.40 6.08 20.57
C GLU A 190 1.10 7.05 19.42
N SER A 191 -0.16 7.26 19.04
CA SER A 191 -0.47 8.17 17.93
C SER A 191 -0.58 9.61 18.40
N ASN A 192 0.19 10.51 17.78
CA ASN A 192 0.02 11.96 17.93
C ASN A 192 -1.26 12.38 17.20
N ASN A 193 -2.38 12.36 17.92
CA ASN A 193 -3.70 12.72 17.38
C ASN A 193 -3.85 14.24 17.37
N VAL A 194 -4.01 14.81 16.19
CA VAL A 194 -4.13 16.25 16.00
C VAL A 194 -5.47 16.59 15.33
N LEU A 195 -6.24 17.48 15.94
CA LEU A 195 -7.43 18.07 15.35
C LEU A 195 -7.12 19.51 14.97
N ILE A 196 -7.42 19.89 13.73
CA ILE A 196 -7.41 21.29 13.25
C ILE A 196 -8.86 21.69 13.03
N LEU A 197 -9.35 22.58 13.87
CA LEU A 197 -10.71 23.11 13.83
C LEU A 197 -10.72 24.50 13.19
N LEU A 198 -11.45 24.62 12.07
CA LEU A 198 -11.66 25.90 11.37
C LEU A 198 -13.10 26.32 11.54
N THR A 199 -13.31 27.52 12.10
CA THR A 199 -14.63 28.11 12.29
C THR A 199 -14.55 29.63 12.20
N ASP A 200 -15.69 30.28 11.94
CA ASP A 200 -15.81 31.74 11.91
C ASP A 200 -16.82 32.28 12.91
N GLY A 201 -17.37 31.42 13.78
CA GLY A 201 -18.44 31.77 14.70
C GLY A 201 -18.26 31.24 16.12
N GLN A 202 -19.33 31.30 16.88
CA GLN A 202 -19.51 30.74 18.21
C GLN A 202 -20.30 29.41 18.13
N ASN A 203 -20.27 28.61 19.17
CA ASN A 203 -21.10 27.42 19.24
C ASN A 203 -22.58 27.77 19.44
N THR A 204 -23.42 27.43 18.46
CA THR A 204 -24.85 27.75 18.48
C THR A 204 -25.77 26.52 18.43
N ALA A 205 -25.18 25.36 18.13
CA ALA A 205 -25.88 24.07 18.00
C ALA A 205 -25.07 22.92 18.56
N GLY A 206 -25.58 21.72 18.41
CA GLY A 206 -24.92 20.48 18.83
C GLY A 206 -25.46 19.89 20.13
N ASN A 207 -25.10 18.63 20.38
CA ASN A 207 -25.51 17.88 21.56
C ASN A 207 -24.47 17.92 22.69
N ILE A 208 -23.22 18.19 22.33
CA ILE A 208 -22.07 18.26 23.25
C ILE A 208 -21.60 19.73 23.31
N THR A 209 -21.43 20.23 24.55
CA THR A 209 -20.90 21.59 24.68
C THR A 209 -19.40 21.63 24.36
N PRO A 210 -18.85 22.77 23.95
CA PRO A 210 -17.40 22.91 23.70
C PRO A 210 -16.54 22.54 24.91
N GLU A 211 -16.98 22.83 26.14
CA GLU A 211 -16.32 22.47 27.39
C GLU A 211 -16.25 20.96 27.59
N GLN A 212 -17.37 20.26 27.40
CA GLN A 212 -17.43 18.80 27.47
C GLN A 212 -16.53 18.15 26.41
N ALA A 213 -16.54 18.67 25.19
CA ALA A 213 -15.72 18.18 24.10
C ALA A 213 -14.22 18.41 24.35
N LYS A 214 -13.85 19.55 24.97
CA LYS A 214 -12.50 19.85 25.46
C LYS A 214 -12.01 18.82 26.47
N GLU A 215 -12.84 18.52 27.50
CA GLU A 215 -12.51 17.50 28.50
C GLU A 215 -12.32 16.11 27.88
N LEU A 216 -13.15 15.73 26.91
CA LEU A 216 -12.97 14.48 26.16
C LEU A 216 -11.64 14.45 25.40
N ALA A 217 -11.27 15.55 24.75
CA ALA A 217 -10.00 15.65 24.02
C ALA A 217 -8.80 15.53 24.95
N ILE A 218 -8.81 16.22 26.11
CA ILE A 218 -7.75 16.14 27.13
C ILE A 218 -7.60 14.69 27.62
N ASN A 219 -8.71 14.03 27.95
CA ASN A 219 -8.71 12.65 28.46
C ASN A 219 -8.19 11.62 27.43
N LYS A 220 -8.29 11.94 26.15
CA LYS A 220 -7.82 11.10 25.04
C LYS A 220 -6.45 11.52 24.49
N GLY A 221 -5.84 12.57 25.03
CA GLY A 221 -4.56 13.07 24.54
C GLY A 221 -4.63 13.68 23.13
N VAL A 222 -5.80 14.13 22.70
CA VAL A 222 -5.98 14.77 21.38
C VAL A 222 -5.58 16.23 21.48
N LYS A 223 -4.61 16.65 20.67
CA LYS A 223 -4.17 18.04 20.56
C LYS A 223 -5.07 18.80 19.58
N ILE A 224 -5.60 19.94 19.99
CA ILE A 224 -6.52 20.74 19.17
C ILE A 224 -5.88 22.07 18.80
N TYR A 225 -5.75 22.33 17.51
CA TYR A 225 -5.45 23.64 16.96
C TYR A 225 -6.76 24.27 16.47
N THR A 226 -7.03 25.49 16.92
CA THR A 226 -8.23 26.21 16.52
C THR A 226 -7.86 27.42 15.66
N ILE A 227 -8.56 27.57 14.52
CA ILE A 227 -8.34 28.65 13.56
C ILE A 227 -9.63 29.43 13.41
N GLY A 228 -9.66 30.66 13.91
CA GLY A 228 -10.74 31.61 13.69
C GLY A 228 -10.58 32.29 12.34
N VAL A 229 -11.55 32.14 11.46
CA VAL A 229 -11.54 32.70 10.08
C VAL A 229 -12.47 33.92 9.98
N GLY A 230 -12.03 35.00 9.33
CA GLY A 230 -12.87 36.18 9.06
C GLY A 230 -12.12 37.49 9.15
N ALA A 231 -12.50 38.47 8.36
CA ALA A 231 -11.89 39.80 8.36
C ALA A 231 -12.39 40.63 9.56
N ASP A 232 -11.52 41.52 10.05
CA ASP A 232 -11.90 42.45 11.13
C ASP A 232 -12.76 43.62 10.61
N LYS A 233 -12.66 43.93 9.31
CA LYS A 233 -13.29 45.08 8.70
C LYS A 233 -13.81 44.77 7.31
N MET A 234 -15.08 45.08 7.07
CA MET A 234 -15.71 44.98 5.79
C MET A 234 -16.45 46.29 5.45
N LEU A 235 -16.33 46.78 4.21
CA LEU A 235 -17.04 47.93 3.74
C LEU A 235 -18.35 47.48 3.04
N ILE A 236 -19.47 47.79 3.64
CA ILE A 236 -20.77 47.58 2.99
C ILE A 236 -21.19 48.88 2.31
N GLN A 237 -21.42 48.81 1.01
CA GLN A 237 -22.05 49.91 0.28
C GLN A 237 -23.57 49.91 0.50
N SER A 238 -24.09 50.99 1.05
CA SER A 238 -25.52 51.23 1.22
C SER A 238 -25.94 52.40 0.38
N PHE A 239 -27.23 52.56 0.16
CA PHE A 239 -27.81 53.69 -0.58
C PHE A 239 -27.45 55.05 0.04
N PHE A 240 -27.11 55.09 1.34
CA PHE A 240 -26.73 56.30 2.09
C PHE A 240 -25.20 56.45 2.29
N GLY A 241 -24.37 55.67 1.58
CA GLY A 241 -22.92 55.72 1.69
C GLY A 241 -22.29 54.39 2.11
N SER A 242 -20.95 54.37 2.22
CA SER A 242 -20.20 53.19 2.69
C SER A 242 -20.13 53.16 4.22
N ARG A 243 -20.50 52.01 4.81
CA ARG A 243 -20.34 51.76 6.25
C ARG A 243 -19.35 50.67 6.49
N GLN A 244 -18.41 50.89 7.38
CA GLN A 244 -17.49 49.86 7.85
C GLN A 244 -18.16 49.08 8.99
N ILE A 245 -18.17 47.74 8.85
CA ILE A 245 -18.64 46.81 9.87
C ILE A 245 -17.53 45.81 10.18
N ASN A 246 -17.62 45.18 11.35
CA ASN A 246 -16.82 43.98 11.68
C ASN A 246 -17.65 42.74 11.37
N PRO A 247 -17.31 41.97 10.33
CA PRO A 247 -18.07 40.76 9.96
C PRO A 247 -17.82 39.57 10.89
N SER A 248 -16.81 39.66 11.77
CA SER A 248 -16.38 38.57 12.69
C SER A 248 -16.78 38.84 14.15
N GLN A 249 -17.88 39.59 14.38
CA GLN A 249 -18.34 39.91 15.76
C GLN A 249 -18.80 38.65 16.52
N GLU A 250 -19.27 37.65 15.83
CA GLU A 250 -19.78 36.41 16.41
C GLU A 250 -18.66 35.37 16.71
N LEU A 251 -17.41 35.62 16.35
CA LEU A 251 -16.31 34.72 16.61
C LEU A 251 -15.93 34.77 18.10
N ASP A 252 -16.06 33.63 18.78
CA ASP A 252 -15.66 33.49 20.19
C ASP A 252 -14.17 33.04 20.30
N GLU A 253 -13.28 34.04 20.17
CA GLU A 253 -11.84 33.81 20.26
C GLU A 253 -11.44 33.31 21.65
N THR A 254 -12.18 33.66 22.71
CA THR A 254 -11.89 33.22 24.09
C THR A 254 -12.11 31.73 24.24
N MET A 255 -13.26 31.23 23.79
CA MET A 255 -13.57 29.79 23.79
C MET A 255 -12.57 29.00 22.95
N LEU A 256 -12.28 29.46 21.73
CA LEU A 256 -11.34 28.78 20.82
C LEU A 256 -9.91 28.74 21.40
N SER A 257 -9.46 29.84 22.02
CA SER A 257 -8.16 29.91 22.69
C SER A 257 -8.09 29.00 23.89
N ASP A 258 -9.16 28.90 24.68
CA ASP A 258 -9.23 28.01 25.85
C ASP A 258 -9.19 26.54 25.44
N ILE A 259 -9.95 26.15 24.42
CA ILE A 259 -9.91 24.76 23.88
C ILE A 259 -8.50 24.40 23.41
N ALA A 260 -7.88 25.26 22.61
CA ALA A 260 -6.55 25.00 22.06
C ALA A 260 -5.48 24.89 23.16
N SER A 261 -5.40 25.87 24.04
CA SER A 261 -4.38 25.91 25.11
C SER A 261 -4.52 24.77 26.12
N SER A 262 -5.75 24.42 26.48
CA SER A 262 -6.04 23.33 27.42
C SER A 262 -5.71 21.93 26.86
N THR A 263 -5.69 21.76 25.54
CA THR A 263 -5.36 20.50 24.85
C THR A 263 -3.90 20.43 24.35
N GLY A 264 -3.09 21.45 24.66
CA GLY A 264 -1.68 21.52 24.23
C GLY A 264 -1.48 22.00 22.81
N GLY A 265 -2.52 22.51 22.16
CA GLY A 265 -2.45 23.19 20.87
C GLY A 265 -2.36 24.70 20.98
N GLN A 266 -2.73 25.40 19.91
CA GLN A 266 -2.67 26.87 19.84
C GLN A 266 -3.86 27.41 19.03
N TYR A 267 -4.36 28.58 19.47
CA TYR A 267 -5.34 29.37 18.70
C TYR A 267 -4.63 30.27 17.69
N PHE A 268 -5.19 30.36 16.50
CA PHE A 268 -4.76 31.24 15.42
C PHE A 268 -5.93 32.05 14.87
N ARG A 269 -5.62 33.26 14.42
CA ARG A 269 -6.58 34.16 13.76
C ARG A 269 -6.17 34.33 12.30
N ALA A 270 -7.06 33.99 11.35
CA ALA A 270 -6.87 34.16 9.91
C ALA A 270 -7.81 35.24 9.36
N ARG A 271 -7.25 36.39 9.02
CA ARG A 271 -8.01 37.54 8.46
C ARG A 271 -7.99 37.60 6.95
N ASN A 272 -7.06 36.87 6.35
CA ASN A 272 -6.87 36.78 4.90
C ASN A 272 -6.20 35.43 4.52
N ALA A 273 -6.05 35.19 3.23
CA ALA A 273 -5.44 33.93 2.73
C ALA A 273 -3.97 33.79 3.11
N GLU A 274 -3.21 34.90 3.14
CA GLU A 274 -1.78 34.90 3.48
C GLU A 274 -1.56 34.51 4.94
N GLU A 275 -2.36 35.08 5.86
CA GLU A 275 -2.31 34.70 7.28
C GLU A 275 -2.68 33.23 7.47
N LEU A 276 -3.75 32.74 6.83
CA LEU A 276 -4.14 31.35 6.91
C LEU A 276 -3.04 30.41 6.39
N ASN A 277 -2.40 30.76 5.28
CA ASN A 277 -1.27 29.98 4.76
C ASN A 277 -0.06 29.99 5.71
N SER A 278 0.25 31.14 6.29
CA SER A 278 1.29 31.26 7.31
C SER A 278 1.03 30.40 8.56
N ILE A 279 -0.23 30.34 9.01
CA ILE A 279 -0.68 29.47 10.11
C ILE A 279 -0.41 28.01 9.78
N TYR A 280 -0.74 27.56 8.59
CA TYR A 280 -0.46 26.18 8.18
C TYR A 280 1.03 25.88 8.06
N GLN A 281 1.86 26.85 7.64
CA GLN A 281 3.33 26.70 7.68
C GLN A 281 3.86 26.59 9.12
N GLN A 282 3.27 27.34 10.06
CA GLN A 282 3.60 27.19 11.48
C GLN A 282 3.19 25.82 12.03
N LEU A 283 2.02 25.32 11.65
CA LEU A 283 1.58 23.97 11.99
C LEU A 283 2.52 22.89 11.43
N ASP A 284 3.09 23.10 10.24
CA ASP A 284 4.11 22.21 9.67
C ASP A 284 5.40 22.15 10.53
N THR A 285 5.75 23.25 11.22
CA THR A 285 6.90 23.30 12.14
C THR A 285 6.60 22.84 13.56
N LEU A 286 5.38 23.10 14.06
CA LEU A 286 4.94 22.68 15.40
C LEU A 286 4.71 21.17 15.46
N GLU A 287 4.25 20.64 14.34
CA GLU A 287 3.96 19.23 14.17
C GLU A 287 4.82 18.66 13.03
N PRO A 288 6.17 18.46 13.23
CA PRO A 288 7.04 17.88 12.23
C PRO A 288 6.70 16.40 11.99
N ILE A 289 6.87 15.89 10.81
CA ILE A 289 6.64 14.47 10.50
C ILE A 289 7.67 13.64 11.25
N GLU A 290 7.31 13.09 12.40
CA GLU A 290 8.11 12.14 13.17
C GLU A 290 7.68 10.73 12.77
N GLY A 291 8.33 10.15 11.79
CA GLY A 291 8.13 8.76 11.42
C GLY A 291 9.45 8.01 11.48
N GLU A 292 9.57 7.00 12.33
CA GLU A 292 10.58 5.97 12.12
C GLU A 292 10.29 5.32 10.75
N THR A 293 11.20 5.53 9.83
CA THR A 293 11.08 4.93 8.49
C THR A 293 11.29 3.42 8.58
N ARG A 294 10.22 2.65 8.54
CA ARG A 294 10.33 1.22 8.27
C ARG A 294 10.90 1.04 6.86
N LYS A 295 12.11 0.51 6.81
CA LYS A 295 12.74 0.13 5.55
C LYS A 295 12.13 -1.18 5.07
N MET A 296 11.14 -1.13 4.21
CA MET A 296 10.68 -2.30 3.47
C MET A 296 11.55 -2.51 2.24
N ARG A 297 11.99 -3.75 2.05
CA ARG A 297 12.68 -4.14 0.81
C ARG A 297 11.69 -4.88 -0.08
N PRO A 298 11.39 -4.39 -1.27
CA PRO A 298 10.53 -5.12 -2.20
C PRO A 298 11.21 -6.44 -2.57
N LEU A 299 10.48 -7.53 -2.45
CA LEU A 299 10.93 -8.88 -2.76
C LEU A 299 10.46 -9.26 -4.15
N THR A 300 11.39 -9.57 -5.05
CA THR A 300 11.05 -10.13 -6.36
C THR A 300 11.44 -11.61 -6.37
N ALA A 301 10.46 -12.49 -6.49
CA ALA A 301 10.68 -13.92 -6.56
C ALA A 301 11.32 -14.30 -7.91
N LEU A 302 12.40 -15.10 -7.89
CA LEU A 302 13.11 -15.53 -9.09
C LEU A 302 13.01 -17.05 -9.32
N PHE A 303 12.29 -17.79 -8.49
CA PHE A 303 12.22 -19.26 -8.53
C PHE A 303 11.66 -19.81 -9.84
N TYR A 304 10.85 -19.04 -10.56
CA TYR A 304 10.23 -19.45 -11.82
C TYR A 304 11.22 -19.63 -12.96
N TYR A 305 12.39 -18.96 -12.96
CA TYR A 305 13.43 -19.16 -13.97
C TYR A 305 14.06 -20.55 -13.89
N PRO A 306 14.64 -20.99 -12.75
CA PRO A 306 15.18 -22.33 -12.65
C PRO A 306 14.10 -23.41 -12.76
N LEU A 307 12.87 -23.14 -12.32
CA LEU A 307 11.73 -24.05 -12.50
C LEU A 307 11.39 -24.25 -13.99
N ALA A 308 11.29 -23.16 -14.75
CA ALA A 308 11.02 -23.21 -16.18
C ALA A 308 12.13 -23.98 -16.93
N PHE A 309 13.39 -23.72 -16.57
CA PHE A 309 14.52 -24.46 -17.14
C PHE A 309 14.43 -25.96 -16.86
N ALA A 310 14.10 -26.37 -15.63
CA ALA A 310 13.93 -27.77 -15.27
C ALA A 310 12.79 -28.45 -16.03
N LEU A 311 11.63 -27.78 -16.15
CA LEU A 311 10.48 -28.29 -16.87
C LEU A 311 10.74 -28.41 -18.38
N LEU A 312 11.27 -27.37 -19.00
CA LEU A 312 11.60 -27.40 -20.44
C LEU A 312 12.68 -28.45 -20.73
N GLY A 313 13.69 -28.57 -19.86
CA GLY A 313 14.73 -29.58 -19.98
C GLY A 313 14.19 -31.01 -19.85
N SER A 314 13.26 -31.27 -18.95
CA SER A 314 12.61 -32.58 -18.78
C SER A 314 11.74 -32.95 -19.99
N VAL A 315 10.94 -32.00 -20.49
CA VAL A 315 10.13 -32.19 -21.69
C VAL A 315 10.99 -32.47 -22.90
N LEU A 316 12.04 -31.69 -23.13
CA LEU A 316 12.98 -31.90 -24.22
C LEU A 316 13.65 -33.27 -24.14
N TRP A 317 14.06 -33.69 -22.93
CA TRP A 317 14.66 -35.00 -22.71
C TRP A 317 13.69 -36.15 -23.06
N ILE A 318 12.42 -36.04 -22.68
CA ILE A 318 11.38 -37.02 -23.01
C ILE A 318 11.17 -37.08 -24.52
N ILE A 319 11.07 -35.91 -25.20
CA ILE A 319 10.92 -35.85 -26.65
C ILE A 319 12.10 -36.53 -27.37
N VAL A 320 13.33 -36.21 -26.96
CA VAL A 320 14.54 -36.83 -27.55
C VAL A 320 14.58 -38.34 -27.31
N ALA A 321 14.19 -38.79 -26.11
CA ALA A 321 14.12 -40.24 -25.79
C ALA A 321 13.05 -40.94 -26.66
N PHE A 322 11.90 -40.32 -26.81
CA PHE A 322 10.79 -40.81 -27.68
C PHE A 322 11.19 -40.89 -29.15
N LEU A 323 11.82 -39.82 -29.69
CA LEU A 323 12.32 -39.82 -31.06
C LEU A 323 13.38 -40.92 -31.29
N LYS A 324 14.32 -41.09 -30.37
CA LYS A 324 15.32 -42.18 -30.45
C LYS A 324 14.65 -43.57 -30.46
N SER A 325 13.58 -43.78 -29.70
CA SER A 325 12.80 -45.03 -29.71
C SER A 325 12.09 -45.26 -31.06
N LEU A 326 11.51 -44.22 -31.64
CA LEU A 326 10.86 -44.32 -32.94
C LEU A 326 11.83 -44.61 -34.09
N PHE A 327 12.96 -43.89 -34.15
CA PHE A 327 13.97 -44.08 -35.21
C PHE A 327 14.82 -45.34 -35.02
N GLY A 328 15.08 -45.74 -33.76
CA GLY A 328 15.77 -47.01 -33.45
C GLY A 328 15.00 -48.23 -33.89
N GLY A 329 13.65 -48.19 -33.84
CA GLY A 329 12.80 -49.27 -34.36
C GLY A 329 12.73 -49.34 -35.90
N MET A 330 12.98 -48.25 -36.62
CA MET A 330 13.04 -48.24 -38.08
C MET A 330 14.33 -48.84 -38.65
N SER A 331 15.47 -48.69 -37.95
CA SER A 331 16.74 -49.25 -38.41
C SER A 331 16.78 -50.75 -38.41
N LEU A 332 16.08 -51.40 -37.47
CA LEU A 332 15.97 -52.88 -37.42
C LEU A 332 15.11 -53.48 -38.50
N LYS A 333 14.13 -52.72 -39.02
CA LYS A 333 13.23 -53.20 -40.11
C LYS A 333 13.87 -53.19 -41.50
N ASN A 334 14.90 -52.37 -41.72
CA ASN A 334 15.60 -52.30 -42.99
C ASN A 334 16.69 -53.37 -43.14
N THR A 335 17.30 -53.80 -42.05
CA THR A 335 18.30 -54.87 -42.07
C THR A 335 17.70 -56.24 -42.33
N ASP A 336 16.45 -56.49 -41.89
CA ASP A 336 15.77 -57.74 -42.17
C ASP A 336 15.28 -57.86 -43.61
N LYS A 337 15.00 -56.75 -44.31
CA LYS A 337 14.66 -56.77 -45.73
C LYS A 337 15.84 -57.05 -46.66
N GLU A 338 17.01 -56.52 -46.34
CA GLU A 338 18.24 -56.75 -47.12
C GLU A 338 18.79 -58.17 -46.97
N SER A 339 18.57 -58.81 -45.81
CA SER A 339 19.01 -60.22 -45.59
C SER A 339 18.11 -61.23 -46.29
N VAL A 340 16.83 -60.92 -46.51
CA VAL A 340 15.87 -61.82 -47.23
C VAL A 340 16.06 -61.70 -48.73
N GLU A 341 16.47 -60.56 -49.29
CA GLU A 341 16.67 -60.30 -50.70
C GLU A 341 18.03 -60.85 -51.21
N LYS A 342 18.97 -61.16 -50.33
CA LYS A 342 20.25 -61.83 -50.69
C LYS A 342 20.21 -63.33 -50.62
N GLN A 343 19.09 -63.94 -50.22
CA GLN A 343 18.91 -65.40 -50.18
C GLN A 343 17.86 -65.92 -51.18
N ALA A 344 17.28 -65.06 -52.03
CA ALA A 344 16.49 -65.45 -53.20
C ALA A 344 17.32 -65.30 -54.48
#